data_8bc97a4d9e563946ab2e8dc638692c47
#
_entry.id   8bc97a4d9e563946ab2e8dc638692c47
#
_cell.length_a   1.000
_cell.length_b   1.000
_cell.length_c   1.000
_cell.angle_alpha   90.00
_cell.angle_beta   90.00
_cell.angle_gamma   90.00
#
_symmetry.space_group_name_H-M   'P 1'
#
loop_
_entity.id
_entity.type
_entity.pdbx_description
1 polymer ?
#
loop_
_entity_poly.entity_id
_entity_poly.type
_entity_poly.pdbx_seq_one_letter_code
_entity_poly.pdbx_strand_id
1 'polypeptide(L)'
;MSWFTPEVIDVILTVVKAIVILLAVVIAGALLSFVERRLLGWWQDRYGPNRVGPFGMFQIAADMLKMFFKEDWTPPFADKVIFTLAPVVAMSALLIAFAIIPITPTWGVADLNIGCLLYTSALPTKA
;
A
#
# COMPACT_ATOMS: atom_id res chain seq x y z
N MET A 1 -20.36 30.99 -13.37
CA MET A 1 -20.05 29.68 -12.77
C MET A 1 -18.79 29.14 -13.41
N SER A 2 -17.60 29.64 -12.97
CA SER A 2 -16.29 29.31 -13.54
C SER A 2 -15.42 28.59 -12.47
N TRP A 3 -15.96 27.53 -11.87
CA TRP A 3 -15.20 26.71 -10.90
C TRP A 3 -14.26 25.70 -11.57
N PHE A 4 -14.36 25.54 -12.90
CA PHE A 4 -13.50 24.63 -13.68
C PHE A 4 -12.45 25.43 -14.47
N THR A 5 -11.49 26.02 -13.74
CA THR A 5 -10.25 26.46 -14.38
C THR A 5 -9.42 25.25 -14.79
N PRO A 6 -8.65 25.30 -15.90
CA PRO A 6 -7.80 24.17 -16.32
C PRO A 6 -6.88 23.66 -15.21
N GLU A 7 -6.41 24.53 -14.33
CA GLU A 7 -5.60 24.17 -13.16
C GLU A 7 -6.34 23.25 -12.17
N VAL A 8 -7.63 23.51 -11.93
CA VAL A 8 -8.43 22.67 -11.02
C VAL A 8 -8.66 21.27 -11.63
N ILE A 9 -8.83 21.19 -12.93
CA ILE A 9 -8.97 19.91 -13.64
C ILE A 9 -7.67 19.10 -13.54
N ASP A 10 -6.51 19.72 -13.71
CA ASP A 10 -5.20 19.06 -13.60
C ASP A 10 -4.93 18.54 -12.19
N VAL A 11 -5.29 19.30 -11.17
CA VAL A 11 -5.19 18.84 -9.77
C VAL A 11 -6.11 17.64 -9.52
N ILE A 12 -7.35 17.69 -9.98
CA ILE A 12 -8.31 16.58 -9.83
C ILE A 12 -7.77 15.32 -10.54
N LEU A 13 -7.28 15.46 -11.76
CA LEU A 13 -6.70 14.34 -12.51
C LEU A 13 -5.48 13.73 -11.80
N THR A 14 -4.63 14.56 -11.22
CA THR A 14 -3.48 14.09 -10.45
C THR A 14 -3.90 13.32 -9.20
N VAL A 15 -4.88 13.83 -8.47
CA VAL A 15 -5.43 13.14 -7.29
C VAL A 15 -6.08 11.80 -7.68
N VAL A 16 -6.87 11.78 -8.76
CA VAL A 16 -7.48 10.54 -9.26
C VAL A 16 -6.43 9.52 -9.67
N LYS A 17 -5.38 9.93 -10.39
CA LYS A 17 -4.25 9.05 -10.73
C LYS A 17 -3.57 8.49 -9.49
N ALA A 18 -3.31 9.32 -8.48
CA ALA A 18 -2.71 8.87 -7.23
C ALA A 18 -3.57 7.82 -6.51
N ILE A 19 -4.88 8.02 -6.46
CA ILE A 19 -5.81 7.07 -5.84
C ILE A 19 -5.85 5.75 -6.62
N VAL A 20 -5.89 5.80 -7.94
CA VAL A 20 -5.90 4.58 -8.79
C VAL A 20 -4.63 3.77 -8.60
N ILE A 21 -3.47 4.42 -8.58
CA ILE A 21 -2.18 3.76 -8.35
C ILE A 21 -2.13 3.13 -6.95
N LEU A 22 -2.56 3.88 -5.94
CA LEU A 22 -2.63 3.37 -4.56
C LEU A 22 -3.50 2.12 -4.47
N LEU A 23 -4.70 2.16 -5.03
CA LEU A 23 -5.61 1.01 -5.04
C LEU A 23 -5.01 -0.19 -5.78
N ALA A 24 -4.36 0.04 -6.92
CA ALA A 24 -3.71 -1.03 -7.67
C ALA A 24 -2.60 -1.71 -6.85
N VAL A 25 -1.77 -0.94 -6.14
CA VAL A 25 -0.71 -1.46 -5.27
C VAL A 25 -1.30 -2.23 -4.09
N VAL A 26 -2.34 -1.72 -3.44
CA VAL A 26 -3.01 -2.39 -2.33
C VAL A 26 -3.62 -3.73 -2.77
N ILE A 27 -4.31 -3.75 -3.91
CA ILE A 27 -4.89 -4.97 -4.48
C ILE A 27 -3.78 -5.97 -4.85
N ALA A 28 -2.71 -5.53 -5.47
CA ALA A 28 -1.57 -6.38 -5.81
C ALA A 28 -0.93 -6.98 -4.53
N GLY A 29 -0.72 -6.19 -3.49
CA GLY A 29 -0.21 -6.66 -2.20
C GLY A 29 -1.14 -7.69 -1.55
N ALA A 30 -2.44 -7.46 -1.61
CA ALA A 30 -3.45 -8.38 -1.12
C ALA A 30 -3.42 -9.73 -1.87
N LEU A 31 -3.33 -9.70 -3.19
CA LEU A 31 -3.20 -10.91 -4.02
C LEU A 31 -1.90 -11.67 -3.74
N LEU A 32 -0.79 -10.96 -3.59
CA LEU A 32 0.51 -11.58 -3.24
C LEU A 32 0.45 -12.26 -1.87
N SER A 33 -0.18 -11.65 -0.88
CA SER A 33 -0.39 -12.26 0.44
C SER A 33 -1.23 -13.53 0.36
N PHE A 34 -2.24 -13.58 -0.52
CA PHE A 34 -3.01 -14.79 -0.76
C PHE A 34 -2.16 -15.90 -1.38
N VAL A 35 -1.36 -15.56 -2.39
CA VAL A 35 -0.45 -16.52 -3.06
C VAL A 35 0.58 -17.07 -2.07
N GLU A 36 1.17 -16.21 -1.25
CA GLU A 36 2.12 -16.59 -0.21
C GLU A 36 1.53 -17.62 0.75
N ARG A 37 0.36 -17.36 1.32
CA ARG A 37 -0.34 -18.31 2.22
C ARG A 37 -0.63 -19.63 1.56
N ARG A 38 -0.91 -19.65 0.27
CA ARG A 38 -1.19 -20.87 -0.48
C ARG A 38 0.06 -21.65 -0.77
N LEU A 39 1.16 -21.00 -1.14
CA LEU A 39 2.46 -21.62 -1.35
C LEU A 39 3.02 -22.22 -0.05
N LEU A 40 2.93 -21.50 1.05
CA LEU A 40 3.34 -22.01 2.36
C LEU A 40 2.50 -23.23 2.78
N GLY A 41 1.20 -23.25 2.45
CA GLY A 41 0.35 -24.41 2.65
C GLY A 41 0.88 -25.63 1.90
N TRP A 42 1.22 -25.49 0.63
CA TRP A 42 1.75 -26.60 -0.18
C TRP A 42 3.09 -27.14 0.33
N TRP A 43 3.98 -26.26 0.79
CA TRP A 43 5.26 -26.69 1.37
C TRP A 43 5.11 -27.44 2.70
N GLN A 44 4.00 -27.27 3.37
CA GLN A 44 3.67 -27.89 4.64
C GLN A 44 2.69 -29.07 4.49
N ASP A 45 2.49 -29.60 3.26
CA ASP A 45 1.53 -30.66 2.94
C ASP A 45 0.10 -30.40 3.47
N ARG A 46 -0.32 -29.13 3.48
CA ARG A 46 -1.66 -28.73 3.90
C ARG A 46 -2.31 -27.81 2.88
N TYR A 47 -3.63 -27.81 2.85
CA TYR A 47 -4.37 -26.87 2.02
C TYR A 47 -4.30 -25.47 2.64
N GLY A 48 -3.98 -24.46 1.82
CA GLY A 48 -4.10 -23.06 2.19
C GLY A 48 -5.57 -22.62 2.33
N PRO A 49 -5.85 -21.31 2.41
CA PRO A 49 -7.22 -20.80 2.55
C PRO A 49 -8.09 -21.30 1.38
N ASN A 50 -9.17 -22.03 1.70
CA ASN A 50 -10.03 -22.66 0.68
C ASN A 50 -11.54 -22.56 1.01
N ARG A 51 -11.93 -21.96 2.16
CA ARG A 51 -13.31 -21.99 2.63
C ARG A 51 -14.13 -20.73 2.35
N VAL A 52 -13.49 -19.57 2.20
CA VAL A 52 -14.18 -18.29 2.03
C VAL A 52 -14.22 -17.93 0.56
N GLY A 53 -15.36 -18.17 -0.08
CA GLY A 53 -15.56 -17.95 -1.52
C GLY A 53 -14.90 -19.00 -2.42
N PRO A 54 -14.97 -18.83 -3.74
CA PRO A 54 -14.35 -19.75 -4.68
C PRO A 54 -12.83 -19.77 -4.46
N PHE A 55 -12.29 -20.94 -4.14
CA PHE A 55 -10.86 -21.15 -3.85
C PHE A 55 -10.27 -20.31 -2.70
N GLY A 56 -11.08 -19.73 -1.84
CA GLY A 56 -10.62 -18.91 -0.72
C GLY A 56 -10.21 -17.48 -1.09
N MET A 57 -10.59 -16.97 -2.25
CA MET A 57 -10.20 -15.62 -2.71
C MET A 57 -10.74 -14.51 -1.81
N PHE A 58 -11.91 -14.70 -1.18
CA PHE A 58 -12.50 -13.69 -0.27
C PHE A 58 -11.89 -13.72 1.15
N GLN A 59 -10.91 -14.58 1.41
CA GLN A 59 -10.23 -14.62 2.71
C GLN A 59 -9.56 -13.29 3.04
N ILE A 60 -8.99 -12.61 2.05
CA ILE A 60 -8.34 -11.31 2.23
C ILE A 60 -9.36 -10.25 2.66
N ALA A 61 -10.52 -10.22 2.00
CA ALA A 61 -11.59 -9.29 2.37
C ALA A 61 -12.12 -9.56 3.78
N ALA A 62 -12.25 -10.83 4.15
CA ALA A 62 -12.66 -11.23 5.50
C ALA A 62 -11.62 -10.82 6.56
N ASP A 63 -10.33 -10.96 6.26
CA ASP A 63 -9.25 -10.55 7.15
C ASP A 63 -9.21 -9.02 7.31
N MET A 64 -9.42 -8.26 6.24
CA MET A 64 -9.52 -6.80 6.30
C MET A 64 -10.70 -6.35 7.15
N LEU A 65 -11.89 -6.91 6.92
CA LEU A 65 -13.07 -6.59 7.73
C LEU A 65 -12.86 -6.91 9.20
N LYS A 66 -12.24 -8.06 9.50
CA LYS A 66 -11.91 -8.45 10.87
C LYS A 66 -10.97 -7.44 11.54
N MET A 67 -9.98 -6.91 10.81
CA MET A 67 -9.07 -5.91 11.34
C MET A 67 -9.77 -4.57 11.60
N PHE A 68 -10.70 -4.15 10.73
CA PHE A 68 -11.45 -2.90 10.92
C PHE A 68 -12.39 -2.94 12.12
N PHE A 69 -12.98 -4.10 12.41
CA PHE A 69 -13.89 -4.27 13.55
C PHE A 69 -13.19 -4.72 14.84
N LYS A 70 -11.88 -4.89 14.81
CA LYS A 70 -11.10 -5.24 15.99
C LYS A 70 -10.83 -4.00 16.84
N GLU A 71 -11.02 -4.14 18.14
CA GLU A 71 -10.68 -3.08 19.11
C GLU A 71 -9.18 -2.76 19.06
N ASP A 72 -8.88 -1.47 19.02
CA ASP A 72 -7.51 -0.97 19.07
C ASP A 72 -7.02 -0.94 20.53
N TRP A 73 -5.96 -1.70 20.80
CA TRP A 73 -5.38 -1.80 22.12
C TRP A 73 -3.97 -1.20 22.15
N THR A 74 -3.79 -0.15 22.92
CA THR A 74 -2.48 0.44 23.16
C THR A 74 -1.87 -0.11 24.45
N PRO A 75 -0.61 -0.59 24.45
CA PRO A 75 0.05 -1.05 25.66
C PRO A 75 0.11 0.06 26.71
N PRO A 76 -0.10 -0.24 28.00
CA PRO A 76 -0.11 0.76 29.08
C PRO A 76 1.25 1.44 29.29
N PHE A 77 2.32 0.86 28.79
CA PHE A 77 3.69 1.39 28.90
C PHE A 77 4.10 2.26 27.70
N ALA A 78 3.27 2.38 26.66
CA ALA A 78 3.58 3.13 25.45
C ALA A 78 2.93 4.51 25.48
N ASP A 79 3.68 5.53 25.06
CA ASP A 79 3.12 6.85 24.78
C ASP A 79 2.15 6.76 23.61
N LYS A 80 0.86 7.03 23.88
CA LYS A 80 -0.23 6.91 22.90
C LYS A 80 0.01 7.72 21.63
N VAL A 81 0.61 8.90 21.79
CA VAL A 81 0.89 9.80 20.65
C VAL A 81 1.95 9.19 19.73
N ILE A 82 3.06 8.71 20.30
CA ILE A 82 4.16 8.12 19.55
C ILE A 82 3.71 6.80 18.91
N PHE A 83 2.96 5.99 19.63
CA PHE A 83 2.44 4.72 19.14
C PHE A 83 1.52 4.89 17.93
N THR A 84 0.67 5.92 17.92
CA THR A 84 -0.21 6.22 16.78
C THR A 84 0.53 6.91 15.65
N LEU A 85 1.54 7.74 15.97
CA LEU A 85 2.28 8.49 14.96
C LEU A 85 3.25 7.59 14.15
N ALA A 86 3.85 6.59 14.78
CA ALA A 86 4.85 5.72 14.14
C ALA A 86 4.36 5.05 12.85
N PRO A 87 3.21 4.35 12.81
CA PRO A 87 2.70 3.76 11.57
C PRO A 87 2.29 4.82 10.53
N VAL A 88 1.81 5.99 10.96
CA VAL A 88 1.46 7.09 10.04
C VAL A 88 2.71 7.60 9.33
N VAL A 89 3.81 7.82 10.05
CA VAL A 89 5.09 8.25 9.45
C VAL A 89 5.64 7.18 8.51
N ALA A 90 5.62 5.91 8.91
CA ALA A 90 6.10 4.82 8.08
C ALA A 90 5.29 4.69 6.78
N MET A 91 3.96 4.75 6.86
CA MET A 91 3.08 4.69 5.69
C MET A 91 3.23 5.91 4.79
N SER A 92 3.38 7.11 5.35
CA SER A 92 3.59 8.33 4.56
C SER A 92 4.89 8.27 3.76
N ALA A 93 5.97 7.79 4.37
CA ALA A 93 7.25 7.60 3.69
C ALA A 93 7.15 6.61 2.52
N LEU A 94 6.46 5.48 2.71
CA LEU A 94 6.19 4.51 1.65
C LEU A 94 5.36 5.10 0.51
N LEU A 95 4.29 5.84 0.83
CA LEU A 95 3.44 6.46 -0.18
C LEU A 95 4.18 7.51 -1.00
N ILE A 96 5.05 8.31 -0.37
CA ILE A 96 5.91 9.27 -1.06
C ILE A 96 6.88 8.53 -2.00
N ALA A 97 7.49 7.44 -1.55
CA ALA A 97 8.36 6.63 -2.40
C ALA A 97 7.63 6.08 -3.63
N PHE A 98 6.39 5.60 -3.48
CA PHE A 98 5.57 5.15 -4.62
C PHE A 98 5.17 6.28 -5.57
N ALA A 99 4.96 7.51 -5.07
CA ALA A 99 4.62 8.64 -5.90
C ALA A 99 5.75 9.05 -6.87
N ILE A 100 7.01 8.73 -6.52
CA ILE A 100 8.20 9.06 -7.31
C ILE A 100 8.46 8.01 -8.41
N ILE A 101 7.96 6.78 -8.27
CA ILE A 101 8.22 5.70 -9.22
C ILE A 101 7.39 5.95 -10.50
N PRO A 102 8.04 6.18 -11.67
CA PRO A 102 7.34 6.29 -12.93
C PRO A 102 6.87 4.88 -13.36
N ILE A 103 5.56 4.67 -13.35
CA ILE A 103 4.97 3.39 -13.78
C ILE A 103 5.02 3.28 -15.31
N THR A 104 4.86 4.40 -16.01
CA THR A 104 4.95 4.50 -17.46
C THR A 104 5.62 5.83 -17.84
N PRO A 105 6.29 5.95 -18.99
CA PRO A 105 6.96 7.19 -19.40
C PRO A 105 6.04 8.43 -19.43
N THR A 106 4.74 8.21 -19.59
CA THR A 106 3.71 9.28 -19.66
C THR A 106 2.77 9.29 -18.45
N TRP A 107 2.89 8.32 -17.54
CA TRP A 107 1.93 8.13 -16.45
C TRP A 107 2.67 7.96 -15.10
N GLY A 108 2.93 9.05 -14.46
CA GLY A 108 3.47 9.15 -13.10
C GLY A 108 2.66 10.14 -12.27
N VAL A 109 2.75 10.04 -10.96
CA VAL A 109 2.09 10.99 -10.03
C VAL A 109 2.93 12.25 -9.89
N ALA A 110 4.24 12.11 -9.80
CA ALA A 110 5.18 13.22 -9.68
C ALA A 110 6.41 12.95 -10.56
N ASP A 111 6.75 13.90 -11.41
CA ASP A 111 7.97 13.86 -12.23
C ASP A 111 9.10 14.56 -11.46
N LEU A 112 9.70 13.82 -10.54
CA LEU A 112 10.81 14.30 -9.73
C LEU A 112 12.10 13.61 -10.17
N ASN A 113 13.09 14.38 -10.60
CA ASN A 113 14.42 13.90 -11.00
C ASN A 113 15.29 13.41 -9.81
N ILE A 114 14.68 12.71 -8.86
CA ILE A 114 15.34 12.18 -7.65
C ILE A 114 15.48 10.64 -7.64
N GLY A 115 15.23 10.00 -8.79
CA GLY A 115 15.37 8.54 -8.91
C GLY A 115 16.76 8.04 -8.54
N CYS A 116 17.81 8.81 -8.83
CA CYS A 116 19.19 8.49 -8.45
C CYS A 116 19.37 8.51 -6.92
N LEU A 117 18.78 9.46 -6.23
CA LEU A 117 18.85 9.58 -4.77
C LEU A 117 18.09 8.43 -4.08
N LEU A 118 16.94 8.05 -4.62
CA LEU A 118 16.16 6.91 -4.14
C LEU A 118 16.95 5.61 -4.32
N TYR A 119 17.58 5.43 -5.48
CA TYR A 119 18.39 4.23 -5.77
C TYR A 119 19.60 4.12 -4.85
N THR A 120 20.33 5.21 -4.62
CA THR A 120 21.48 5.22 -3.73
C THR A 120 21.11 5.03 -2.27
N SER A 121 19.96 5.53 -1.82
CA SER A 121 19.47 5.32 -0.45
C SER A 121 18.96 3.89 -0.20
N ALA A 122 18.51 3.19 -1.26
CA ALA A 122 18.02 1.82 -1.18
C ALA A 122 19.16 0.78 -1.24
N LEU A 123 20.37 1.17 -1.69
CA LEU A 123 21.51 0.27 -1.67
C LEU A 123 22.00 0.05 -0.24
N PRO A 124 22.09 -1.21 0.23
CA PRO A 124 22.72 -1.49 1.50
C PRO A 124 24.16 -0.99 1.43
N THR A 125 24.48 0.01 2.25
CA THR A 125 25.88 0.43 2.45
C THR A 125 26.66 -0.78 2.93
N LYS A 126 27.45 -1.37 2.03
CA LYS A 126 28.44 -2.33 2.45
C LYS A 126 29.45 -1.57 3.34
N ALA A 127 29.27 -1.71 4.62
CA ALA A 127 30.29 -1.36 5.58
C ALA A 127 31.42 -2.37 5.47
#